data_f615481250807a5715ec576f21a0b7fb
#
_entry.id   f615481250807a5715ec576f21a0b7fb
#
_cell.length_a   1.000
_cell.length_b   1.000
_cell.length_c   1.000
_cell.angle_alpha   90.00
_cell.angle_beta   90.00
_cell.angle_gamma   90.00
#
_symmetry.space_group_name_H-M   'P 1'
#
loop_
_entity.id
_entity.type
_entity.pdbx_description
1 polymer ?
#
loop_
_entity_poly.entity_id
_entity_poly.type
_entity_poly.pdbx_seq_one_letter_code
_entity_poly.pdbx_strand_id
1 'polypeptide(L)'
;RRGYLQDSLNARLMNLPVSGNGRRESFAHIPMPRMTNTCMLNGDKDPAEIIASVKHGLYAANFGGGQVDITSGKFVFSAAEAYMIEDGKITYPVKGATLIGNGPDVLTRVSMIGNDMMLDPGVGTCGKDGQSVPVGVGQPTLRIDGLTVGGTGS
;
A
#
# COMPACT_ATOMS: atom_id res chain seq x y z
N ARG A 1 7.18 -11.18 -6.88
CA ARG A 1 7.35 -11.52 -5.45
C ARG A 1 8.46 -10.66 -4.86
N ARG A 2 8.25 -10.19 -3.65
CA ARG A 2 9.28 -9.53 -2.86
C ARG A 2 10.13 -10.58 -2.14
N GLY A 3 11.46 -10.39 -2.11
CA GLY A 3 12.35 -11.18 -1.26
C GLY A 3 12.20 -10.83 0.23
N TYR A 4 12.75 -11.64 1.10
CA TYR A 4 12.76 -11.36 2.53
C TYR A 4 13.66 -10.17 2.86
N LEU A 5 13.25 -9.37 3.84
CA LEU A 5 14.11 -8.37 4.47
C LEU A 5 14.96 -9.08 5.51
N GLN A 6 16.22 -9.32 5.19
CA GLN A 6 17.10 -10.14 6.01
C GLN A 6 18.53 -9.59 6.07
N ASP A 7 19.23 -9.94 7.13
CA ASP A 7 20.68 -9.78 7.29
C ASP A 7 21.45 -11.03 6.84
N SER A 8 22.76 -10.96 6.89
CA SER A 8 23.63 -12.07 6.51
C SER A 8 23.48 -13.31 7.40
N LEU A 9 23.16 -13.12 8.69
CA LEU A 9 22.92 -14.23 9.62
C LEU A 9 21.66 -14.99 9.25
N ASN A 10 20.54 -14.25 9.10
CA ASN A 10 19.26 -14.87 8.73
C ASN A 10 19.29 -15.48 7.32
N ALA A 11 19.98 -14.82 6.36
CA ALA A 11 20.17 -15.39 5.04
C ALA A 11 20.87 -16.74 5.10
N ARG A 12 21.93 -16.86 5.90
CA ARG A 12 22.65 -18.12 6.12
C ARG A 12 21.78 -19.18 6.81
N LEU A 13 21.05 -18.81 7.86
CA LEU A 13 20.17 -19.73 8.59
C LEU A 13 19.03 -20.27 7.72
N MET A 14 18.52 -19.44 6.80
CA MET A 14 17.43 -19.79 5.89
C MET A 14 17.93 -20.38 4.56
N ASN A 15 19.25 -20.50 4.37
CA ASN A 15 19.88 -20.92 3.11
C ASN A 15 19.39 -20.10 1.90
N LEU A 16 19.39 -18.78 2.04
CA LEU A 16 18.94 -17.83 1.03
C LEU A 16 20.07 -16.84 0.65
N PRO A 17 20.03 -16.26 -0.56
CA PRO A 17 20.99 -15.24 -0.93
C PRO A 17 20.83 -13.98 -0.07
N VAL A 18 21.94 -13.27 0.16
CA VAL A 18 21.92 -12.00 0.88
C VAL A 18 21.16 -10.95 0.10
N SER A 19 20.23 -10.24 0.76
CA SER A 19 19.31 -9.31 0.11
C SER A 19 19.77 -7.83 0.10
N GLY A 20 20.83 -7.48 0.81
CA GLY A 20 21.35 -6.11 0.88
C GLY A 20 20.41 -5.11 1.57
N ASN A 21 19.51 -5.55 2.44
CA ASN A 21 18.54 -4.70 3.15
C ASN A 21 19.07 -4.00 4.40
N GLY A 22 20.35 -4.12 4.71
CA GLY A 22 20.99 -3.45 5.86
C GLY A 22 20.98 -1.93 5.68
N ARG A 23 20.27 -1.23 6.55
CA ARG A 23 20.21 0.24 6.58
C ARG A 23 20.29 0.73 8.02
N ARG A 24 20.75 1.95 8.22
CA ARG A 24 20.80 2.63 9.51
C ARG A 24 20.42 4.11 9.35
N GLU A 25 19.91 4.71 10.42
CA GLU A 25 19.56 6.12 10.43
C GLU A 25 20.78 7.03 10.27
N SER A 26 21.87 6.74 11.00
CA SER A 26 23.12 7.49 10.94
C SER A 26 24.32 6.59 11.24
N PHE A 27 25.50 7.16 11.17
CA PHE A 27 26.74 6.46 11.51
C PHE A 27 26.78 5.95 12.97
N ALA A 28 26.02 6.57 13.87
CA ALA A 28 25.94 6.21 15.29
C ALA A 28 25.03 4.99 15.57
N HIS A 29 24.33 4.47 14.54
CA HIS A 29 23.36 3.39 14.71
C HIS A 29 23.82 2.09 14.07
N ILE A 30 23.42 0.97 14.66
CA ILE A 30 23.72 -0.37 14.13
C ILE A 30 22.87 -0.63 12.89
N PRO A 31 23.46 -1.07 11.75
CA PRO A 31 22.71 -1.49 10.58
C PRO A 31 21.82 -2.70 10.90
N MET A 32 20.60 -2.68 10.38
CA MET A 32 19.65 -3.79 10.50
C MET A 32 18.79 -3.92 9.23
N PRO A 33 18.13 -5.05 9.00
CA PRO A 33 17.22 -5.21 7.87
C PRO A 33 16.07 -4.20 7.94
N ARG A 34 15.95 -3.37 6.91
CA ARG A 34 14.96 -2.28 6.83
C ARG A 34 14.25 -2.29 5.49
N MET A 35 13.05 -1.74 5.48
CA MET A 35 12.32 -1.47 4.25
C MET A 35 13.11 -0.53 3.33
N THR A 36 12.90 -0.70 2.04
CA THR A 36 13.25 0.22 0.95
C THR A 36 11.95 0.65 0.26
N ASN A 37 12.00 1.04 -1.00
CA ASN A 37 10.78 1.29 -1.76
C ASN A 37 10.00 -0.01 -1.96
N THR A 38 8.71 0.04 -1.69
CA THR A 38 7.79 -1.10 -1.92
C THR A 38 6.79 -0.71 -2.98
N CYS A 39 6.84 -1.39 -4.12
CA CYS A 39 6.01 -1.06 -5.27
C CYS A 39 5.21 -2.27 -5.74
N MET A 40 4.00 -2.02 -6.17
CA MET A 40 3.25 -2.94 -7.01
C MET A 40 3.57 -2.61 -8.47
N LEU A 41 3.95 -3.62 -9.25
CA LEU A 41 4.26 -3.44 -10.67
C LEU A 41 2.98 -3.25 -11.47
N ASN A 42 3.13 -2.69 -12.67
CA ASN A 42 2.04 -2.53 -13.62
C ASN A 42 1.34 -3.85 -13.94
N GLY A 43 0.03 -3.77 -14.06
CA GLY A 43 -0.79 -4.71 -14.79
C GLY A 43 -0.93 -4.32 -16.27
N ASP A 44 -1.99 -4.79 -16.88
CA ASP A 44 -2.29 -4.61 -18.31
C ASP A 44 -3.50 -3.71 -18.60
N LYS A 45 -4.16 -3.20 -17.54
CA LYS A 45 -5.41 -2.46 -17.67
C LYS A 45 -5.17 -0.94 -17.77
N ASP A 46 -5.96 -0.29 -18.60
CA ASP A 46 -6.06 1.17 -18.56
C ASP A 46 -6.86 1.59 -17.31
N PRO A 47 -6.44 2.63 -16.56
CA PRO A 47 -7.19 3.13 -15.41
C PRO A 47 -8.64 3.49 -15.71
N ALA A 48 -8.91 4.04 -16.90
CA ALA A 48 -10.28 4.36 -17.30
C ALA A 48 -11.14 3.09 -17.49
N GLU A 49 -10.54 2.00 -17.98
CA GLU A 49 -11.19 0.68 -18.09
C GLU A 49 -11.55 0.12 -16.71
N ILE A 50 -10.64 0.29 -15.74
CA ILE A 50 -10.87 -0.12 -14.35
C ILE A 50 -12.07 0.63 -13.77
N ILE A 51 -12.10 1.96 -13.91
CA ILE A 51 -13.20 2.80 -13.42
C ILE A 51 -14.52 2.40 -14.10
N ALA A 52 -14.51 2.25 -15.44
CA ALA A 52 -15.69 1.87 -16.20
C ALA A 52 -16.26 0.49 -15.81
N SER A 53 -15.44 -0.40 -15.27
CA SER A 53 -15.85 -1.72 -14.80
C SER A 53 -16.62 -1.72 -13.47
N VAL A 54 -16.63 -0.61 -12.74
CA VAL A 54 -17.24 -0.49 -11.40
C VAL A 54 -18.66 0.07 -11.53
N LYS A 55 -19.65 -0.73 -11.16
CA LYS A 55 -21.05 -0.30 -11.17
C LYS A 55 -21.37 0.66 -10.02
N HIS A 56 -20.89 0.35 -8.83
CA HIS A 56 -21.02 1.18 -7.63
C HIS A 56 -19.83 0.94 -6.73
N GLY A 57 -19.10 2.00 -6.36
CA GLY A 57 -17.88 1.89 -5.57
C GLY A 57 -17.29 3.23 -5.16
N LEU A 58 -16.15 3.16 -4.50
CA LEU A 58 -15.38 4.33 -4.07
C LEU A 58 -14.09 4.41 -4.88
N TYR A 59 -13.80 5.57 -5.42
CA TYR A 59 -12.49 5.95 -5.96
C TYR A 59 -11.72 6.71 -4.89
N ALA A 60 -10.72 6.08 -4.27
CA ALA A 60 -9.84 6.71 -3.31
C ALA A 60 -8.60 7.24 -4.05
N ALA A 61 -8.56 8.54 -4.27
CA ALA A 61 -7.50 9.20 -5.02
C ALA A 61 -6.25 9.46 -4.16
N ASN A 62 -6.46 9.87 -2.91
CA ASN A 62 -5.39 10.13 -1.96
C ASN A 62 -5.72 9.65 -0.57
N PHE A 63 -4.69 9.30 0.18
CA PHE A 63 -4.79 8.84 1.56
C PHE A 63 -4.18 9.87 2.52
N GLY A 64 -4.81 10.05 3.66
CA GLY A 64 -4.31 10.86 4.76
C GLY A 64 -3.43 10.04 5.70
N GLY A 65 -4.01 9.54 6.75
CA GLY A 65 -3.31 8.70 7.73
C GLY A 65 -3.97 7.36 7.92
N GLY A 66 -3.27 6.46 8.60
CA GLY A 66 -3.83 5.16 8.93
C GLY A 66 -2.93 4.36 9.85
N GLN A 67 -3.40 3.20 10.23
CA GLN A 67 -2.70 2.27 11.10
C GLN A 67 -2.79 0.86 10.55
N VAL A 68 -1.74 0.11 10.77
CA VAL A 68 -1.67 -1.33 10.48
C VAL A 68 -1.25 -2.06 11.74
N ASP A 69 -2.03 -3.04 12.16
CA ASP A 69 -1.56 -4.05 13.10
C ASP A 69 -0.66 -5.03 12.34
N ILE A 70 0.63 -4.92 12.58
CA ILE A 70 1.65 -5.72 11.88
C ILE A 70 1.58 -7.21 12.20
N THR A 71 0.91 -7.60 13.28
CA THR A 71 0.75 -9.00 13.69
C THR A 71 -0.43 -9.66 12.97
N SER A 72 -1.58 -9.00 12.96
CA SER A 72 -2.80 -9.53 12.33
C SER A 72 -2.97 -9.12 10.88
N GLY A 73 -2.26 -8.08 10.42
CA GLY A 73 -2.43 -7.49 9.10
C GLY A 73 -3.68 -6.61 8.95
N LYS A 74 -4.43 -6.38 10.03
CA LYS A 74 -5.59 -5.49 10.01
C LYS A 74 -5.15 -4.04 9.80
N PHE A 75 -5.88 -3.32 8.98
CA PHE A 75 -5.58 -1.92 8.70
C PHE A 75 -6.84 -1.05 8.69
N VAL A 76 -6.60 0.24 8.94
CA VAL A 76 -7.58 1.32 8.80
C VAL A 76 -6.86 2.51 8.18
N PHE A 77 -7.31 2.97 7.01
CA PHE A 77 -6.75 4.13 6.33
C PHE A 77 -7.84 5.13 5.95
N SER A 78 -7.65 6.39 6.31
CA SER A 78 -8.54 7.48 5.90
C SER A 78 -8.17 7.98 4.51
N ALA A 79 -9.17 8.13 3.65
CA ALA A 79 -8.98 8.80 2.38
C ALA A 79 -8.97 10.33 2.61
N ALA A 80 -7.93 10.99 2.12
CA ALA A 80 -7.87 12.46 2.08
C ALA A 80 -8.70 13.00 0.92
N GLU A 81 -8.78 12.22 -0.16
CA GLU A 81 -9.55 12.55 -1.35
C GLU A 81 -10.22 11.29 -1.89
N ALA A 82 -11.55 11.32 -1.99
CA ALA A 82 -12.33 10.19 -2.49
C ALA A 82 -13.59 10.65 -3.20
N TYR A 83 -14.04 9.84 -4.15
CA TYR A 83 -15.23 10.09 -4.97
C TYR A 83 -16.07 8.82 -5.10
N MET A 84 -17.37 8.99 -5.30
CA MET A 84 -18.21 7.84 -5.68
C MET A 84 -18.00 7.49 -7.14
N ILE A 85 -18.08 6.19 -7.42
CA ILE A 85 -18.24 5.67 -8.78
C ILE A 85 -19.66 5.13 -8.91
N GLU A 86 -20.38 5.61 -9.93
CA GLU A 86 -21.72 5.13 -10.30
C GLU A 86 -21.75 4.83 -11.79
N ASP A 87 -22.14 3.62 -12.13
CA ASP A 87 -22.25 3.12 -13.51
C ASP A 87 -20.97 3.42 -14.36
N GLY A 88 -19.82 3.15 -13.76
CA GLY A 88 -18.52 3.30 -14.43
C GLY A 88 -18.01 4.74 -14.56
N LYS A 89 -18.59 5.68 -13.81
CA LYS A 89 -18.19 7.11 -13.84
C LYS A 89 -17.92 7.62 -12.45
N ILE A 90 -16.85 8.41 -12.31
CA ILE A 90 -16.58 9.19 -11.09
C ILE A 90 -17.64 10.30 -11.03
N THR A 91 -18.34 10.40 -9.89
CA THR A 91 -19.44 11.33 -9.72
C THR A 91 -19.13 12.41 -8.68
N TYR A 92 -19.56 12.29 -7.45
CA TYR A 92 -19.43 13.31 -6.43
C TYR A 92 -18.34 12.98 -5.39
N PRO A 93 -17.72 14.00 -4.77
CA PRO A 93 -16.74 13.77 -3.71
C PRO A 93 -17.40 13.21 -2.44
N VAL A 94 -16.64 12.36 -1.74
CA VAL A 94 -17.05 11.74 -0.47
C VAL A 94 -16.12 12.20 0.64
N LYS A 95 -16.71 12.70 1.73
CA LYS A 95 -15.95 13.15 2.90
C LYS A 95 -15.87 12.04 3.96
N GLY A 96 -14.70 11.90 4.59
CA GLY A 96 -14.51 11.03 5.74
C GLY A 96 -14.51 9.54 5.40
N ALA A 97 -14.30 9.17 4.16
CA ALA A 97 -14.19 7.78 3.77
C ALA A 97 -12.97 7.11 4.42
N THR A 98 -13.17 5.91 4.95
CA THR A 98 -12.13 5.13 5.63
C THR A 98 -12.14 3.71 5.09
N LEU A 99 -10.99 3.24 4.63
CA LEU A 99 -10.83 1.87 4.15
C LEU A 99 -10.42 0.96 5.32
N ILE A 100 -11.13 -0.13 5.50
CA ILE A 100 -10.92 -1.08 6.59
C ILE A 100 -10.76 -2.47 6.00
N GLY A 101 -9.70 -3.16 6.39
CA GLY A 101 -9.45 -4.49 5.87
C GLY A 101 -8.33 -5.24 6.58
N ASN A 102 -7.96 -6.36 5.98
CA ASN A 102 -6.82 -7.17 6.36
C ASN A 102 -5.94 -7.35 5.12
N GLY A 103 -4.66 -7.00 5.20
CA GLY A 103 -3.75 -6.96 4.05
C GLY A 103 -3.72 -8.25 3.23
N PRO A 104 -3.42 -9.41 3.83
CA PRO A 104 -3.46 -10.71 3.14
C PRO A 104 -4.79 -11.00 2.44
N ASP A 105 -5.91 -10.74 3.10
CA ASP A 105 -7.24 -10.97 2.54
C ASP A 105 -7.54 -10.01 1.37
N VAL A 106 -7.28 -8.72 1.55
CA VAL A 106 -7.50 -7.70 0.52
C VAL A 106 -6.69 -7.97 -0.74
N LEU A 107 -5.45 -8.44 -0.61
CA LEU A 107 -4.62 -8.81 -1.76
C LEU A 107 -5.22 -9.94 -2.60
N THR A 108 -6.01 -10.84 -2.00
CA THR A 108 -6.72 -11.90 -2.75
C THR A 108 -7.93 -11.39 -3.53
N ARG A 109 -8.39 -10.17 -3.22
CA ARG A 109 -9.56 -9.53 -3.84
C ARG A 109 -9.20 -8.46 -4.87
N VAL A 110 -7.92 -8.30 -5.18
CA VAL A 110 -7.48 -7.45 -6.29
C VAL A 110 -7.88 -8.11 -7.60
N SER A 111 -8.82 -7.53 -8.31
CA SER A 111 -9.39 -8.09 -9.55
C SER A 111 -8.84 -7.44 -10.83
N MET A 112 -8.39 -6.18 -10.76
CA MET A 112 -7.76 -5.49 -11.89
C MET A 112 -6.58 -4.64 -11.41
N ILE A 113 -5.54 -4.56 -12.25
CA ILE A 113 -4.32 -3.79 -11.98
C ILE A 113 -4.02 -2.92 -13.20
N GLY A 114 -3.85 -1.64 -12.95
CA GLY A 114 -3.59 -0.63 -13.96
C GLY A 114 -2.16 -0.67 -14.52
N ASN A 115 -1.93 0.04 -15.61
CA ASN A 115 -0.64 0.20 -16.27
C ASN A 115 0.05 1.55 -15.94
N ASP A 116 -0.47 2.26 -14.95
CA ASP A 116 -0.13 3.61 -14.54
C ASP A 116 0.70 3.67 -13.24
N MET A 117 1.53 2.64 -12.97
CA MET A 117 2.35 2.60 -11.75
C MET A 117 3.20 3.87 -11.62
N MET A 118 3.09 4.50 -10.48
CA MET A 118 3.88 5.67 -10.13
C MET A 118 4.35 5.56 -8.68
N LEU A 119 5.53 6.11 -8.40
CA LEU A 119 6.00 6.30 -7.04
C LEU A 119 5.25 7.48 -6.41
N ASP A 120 4.79 7.30 -5.19
CA ASP A 120 4.25 8.40 -4.40
C ASP A 120 5.35 9.45 -4.16
N PRO A 121 5.11 10.73 -4.46
CA PRO A 121 6.10 11.79 -4.24
C PRO A 121 6.35 12.11 -2.76
N GLY A 122 5.51 11.61 -1.87
CA GLY A 122 5.68 11.73 -0.43
C GLY A 122 6.80 10.86 0.11
N VAL A 123 7.23 11.15 1.33
CA VAL A 123 8.26 10.39 2.04
C VAL A 123 7.62 9.58 3.15
N GLY A 124 7.70 8.25 3.04
CA GLY A 124 7.35 7.35 4.12
C GLY A 124 8.53 7.15 5.08
N THR A 125 8.23 6.76 6.30
CA THR A 125 9.25 6.46 7.32
C THR A 125 9.08 5.04 7.82
N CYS A 126 10.18 4.28 7.79
CA CYS A 126 10.26 2.98 8.44
C CYS A 126 10.92 3.14 9.80
N GLY A 127 10.14 3.03 10.87
CA GLY A 127 10.62 2.99 12.26
C GLY A 127 10.95 1.57 12.70
N LYS A 128 12.12 1.35 13.31
CA LYS A 128 12.51 0.08 13.90
C LYS A 128 13.61 0.30 14.92
N ASP A 129 13.42 -0.23 16.13
CA ASP A 129 14.42 -0.18 17.20
C ASP A 129 14.96 1.24 17.46
N GLY A 130 14.06 2.21 17.57
CA GLY A 130 14.39 3.62 17.79
C GLY A 130 15.04 4.34 16.62
N GLN A 131 15.20 3.70 15.47
CA GLN A 131 15.79 4.29 14.26
C GLN A 131 14.71 4.54 13.19
N SER A 132 14.86 5.64 12.46
CA SER A 132 14.00 6.03 11.34
C SER A 132 14.79 6.06 10.03
N VAL A 133 14.27 5.46 8.97
CA VAL A 133 14.84 5.56 7.63
C VAL A 133 13.78 5.89 6.62
N PRO A 134 14.08 6.73 5.61
CA PRO A 134 13.12 7.06 4.56
C PRO A 134 12.83 5.85 3.68
N VAL A 135 11.56 5.72 3.29
CA VAL A 135 11.08 4.69 2.36
C VAL A 135 10.09 5.32 1.38
N GLY A 136 9.95 4.72 0.21
CA GLY A 136 8.94 5.07 -0.78
C GLY A 136 7.94 3.95 -0.99
N VAL A 137 6.79 4.30 -1.52
CA VAL A 137 5.77 3.36 -1.97
C VAL A 137 5.34 3.73 -3.38
N GLY A 138 4.83 2.78 -4.12
CA GLY A 138 4.27 3.01 -5.45
C GLY A 138 3.29 1.92 -5.83
N GLN A 139 2.27 2.32 -6.56
CA GLN A 139 1.28 1.38 -7.07
C GLN A 139 0.58 1.97 -8.30
N PRO A 140 0.05 1.12 -9.17
CA PRO A 140 -0.90 1.53 -10.19
C PRO A 140 -2.31 1.67 -9.62
N THR A 141 -3.24 2.13 -10.42
CA THR A 141 -4.67 2.05 -10.13
C THR A 141 -5.07 0.59 -9.91
N LEU A 142 -5.81 0.33 -8.83
CA LEU A 142 -6.25 -1.02 -8.45
C LEU A 142 -7.76 -1.06 -8.30
N ARG A 143 -8.37 -2.15 -8.78
CA ARG A 143 -9.71 -2.53 -8.36
C ARG A 143 -9.65 -3.61 -7.30
N ILE A 144 -10.26 -3.34 -6.16
CA ILE A 144 -10.39 -4.26 -5.03
C ILE A 144 -11.87 -4.49 -4.78
N ASP A 145 -12.30 -5.75 -4.86
CA ASP A 145 -13.70 -6.10 -4.68
C ASP A 145 -14.04 -6.36 -3.21
N GLY A 146 -15.17 -5.82 -2.74
CA GLY A 146 -15.73 -6.10 -1.43
C GLY A 146 -14.92 -5.58 -0.24
N LEU A 147 -14.14 -4.51 -0.41
CA LEU A 147 -13.46 -3.84 0.70
C LEU A 147 -14.49 -3.07 1.55
N THR A 148 -14.33 -3.14 2.89
CA THR A 148 -15.17 -2.37 3.79
C THR A 148 -14.79 -0.89 3.75
N VAL A 149 -15.78 -0.06 3.50
CA VAL A 149 -15.65 1.39 3.56
C VAL A 149 -16.48 1.90 4.73
N GLY A 150 -15.80 2.49 5.71
CA GLY A 150 -16.42 3.26 6.80
C GLY A 150 -16.53 4.73 6.41
N GLY A 151 -17.40 5.45 7.07
CA GLY A 151 -17.56 6.89 6.88
C GLY A 151 -18.61 7.44 7.85
N THR A 152 -18.62 8.75 8.03
CA THR A 152 -19.73 9.44 8.68
C THR A 152 -20.84 9.55 7.66
N GLY A 153 -21.92 8.78 7.84
CA GLY A 153 -23.14 9.00 7.07
C GLY A 153 -23.60 10.45 7.26
N SER A 154 -23.80 11.16 6.16
CA SER A 154 -24.44 12.49 6.16
C SER A 154 -25.92 12.32 6.41
#